data_47a4ea2986a56b5ee711581b0da4a455
#
_entry.id   47a4ea2986a56b5ee711581b0da4a455
#
_cell.length_a   1.000
_cell.length_b   1.000
_cell.length_c   1.000
_cell.angle_alpha   90.00
_cell.angle_beta   90.00
_cell.angle_gamma   90.00
#
_symmetry.space_group_name_H-M   'P 1'
#
loop_
_entity.id
_entity.type
_entity.pdbx_description
1 polymer ?
#
loop_
_entity_poly.entity_id
_entity_poly.type
_entity_poly.pdbx_seq_one_letter_code
_entity_poly.pdbx_strand_id
1 'polypeptide(L)'
;MSEPGGTPVRTARVRLTFPEHLITQPVLARMMRLHDVEPNIRRAKVEETVGWIVCELAGAADAVDAAIAWLREQGVEVDHLGDVVEG
;
A
#
# COMPACT_ATOMS: atom_id res chain seq x y z
N MET A 1 19.63 -8.61 17.67
CA MET A 1 20.42 -7.38 17.68
C MET A 1 19.77 -6.36 16.76
N SER A 2 19.52 -5.18 17.28
CA SER A 2 18.96 -4.17 16.43
C SER A 2 19.99 -3.67 15.42
N GLU A 3 19.51 -3.29 14.26
CA GLU A 3 20.33 -2.75 13.20
C GLU A 3 20.77 -1.33 13.55
N PRO A 4 22.05 -1.09 13.84
CA PRO A 4 22.49 0.28 14.04
C PRO A 4 22.28 1.07 12.77
N GLY A 5 21.59 2.17 12.83
CA GLY A 5 21.29 2.94 11.66
C GLY A 5 20.28 2.28 10.73
N GLY A 6 19.47 1.35 11.25
CA GLY A 6 18.42 0.72 10.47
C GLY A 6 17.40 1.72 9.95
N THR A 7 16.83 1.44 8.79
CA THR A 7 15.81 2.28 8.19
C THR A 7 14.58 2.35 9.09
N PRO A 8 14.02 3.54 9.35
CA PRO A 8 12.81 3.64 10.17
C PRO A 8 11.67 2.83 9.56
N VAL A 9 10.93 2.16 10.42
CA VAL A 9 9.74 1.41 10.02
C VAL A 9 8.56 2.39 9.98
N ARG A 10 7.70 2.21 9.00
CA ARG A 10 6.51 3.01 8.83
C ARG A 10 5.32 2.12 8.54
N THR A 11 4.17 2.48 9.09
CA THR A 11 2.90 1.85 8.74
C THR A 11 1.95 2.96 8.30
N ALA A 12 1.70 3.02 7.01
CA ALA A 12 0.83 4.03 6.42
C ALA A 12 -0.55 3.44 6.15
N ARG A 13 -1.59 4.10 6.65
CA ARG A 13 -2.96 3.72 6.32
C ARG A 13 -3.37 4.45 5.06
N VAL A 14 -3.81 3.71 4.07
CA VAL A 14 -4.16 4.25 2.77
C VAL A 14 -5.49 3.67 2.29
N ARG A 15 -6.17 4.43 1.45
CA ARG A 15 -7.29 3.93 0.69
C ARG A 15 -6.87 3.87 -0.76
N LEU A 16 -6.94 2.69 -1.33
CA LEU A 16 -6.60 2.44 -2.73
C LEU A 16 -7.90 2.31 -3.51
N THR A 17 -8.05 3.13 -4.53
CA THR A 17 -9.21 3.05 -5.42
C THR A 17 -8.71 2.61 -6.80
N PHE A 18 -9.23 1.48 -7.26
CA PHE A 18 -8.80 0.86 -8.50
C PHE A 18 -9.77 1.23 -9.62
N PRO A 19 -9.26 1.78 -10.74
CA PRO A 19 -10.10 1.94 -11.92
C PRO A 19 -10.49 0.57 -12.46
N GLU A 20 -11.57 0.53 -13.23
CA GLU A 20 -12.15 -0.72 -13.70
C GLU A 20 -11.13 -1.66 -14.35
N HIS A 21 -10.25 -1.13 -15.19
CA HIS A 21 -9.28 -1.95 -15.92
C HIS A 21 -8.21 -2.58 -15.02
N LEU A 22 -8.06 -2.11 -13.78
CA LEU A 22 -7.10 -2.66 -12.83
C LEU A 22 -7.72 -3.63 -11.83
N ILE A 23 -9.06 -3.73 -11.78
CA ILE A 23 -9.72 -4.59 -10.80
C ILE A 23 -9.32 -6.05 -10.97
N THR A 24 -9.13 -6.50 -12.19
CA THR A 24 -8.76 -7.87 -12.49
C THR A 24 -7.25 -8.11 -12.53
N GLN A 25 -6.46 -7.07 -12.26
CA GLN A 25 -4.99 -7.18 -12.29
C GLN A 25 -4.45 -7.44 -10.88
N PRO A 26 -3.41 -8.27 -10.74
CA PRO A 26 -2.85 -8.56 -9.41
C PRO A 26 -1.91 -7.44 -8.95
N VAL A 27 -2.45 -6.24 -8.76
CA VAL A 27 -1.65 -5.04 -8.47
C VAL A 27 -0.93 -5.15 -7.13
N LEU A 28 -1.63 -5.59 -6.08
CA LEU A 28 -1.01 -5.74 -4.76
C LEU A 28 0.08 -6.80 -4.75
N ALA A 29 -0.13 -7.90 -5.46
CA ALA A 29 0.89 -8.95 -5.56
C ALA A 29 2.15 -8.42 -6.27
N ARG A 30 1.98 -7.61 -7.31
CA ARG A 30 3.10 -6.99 -8.02
C ARG A 30 3.84 -6.00 -7.12
N MET A 31 3.08 -5.21 -6.35
CA MET A 31 3.66 -4.29 -5.38
C MET A 31 4.55 -5.04 -4.39
N MET A 32 4.06 -6.15 -3.85
CA MET A 32 4.81 -6.94 -2.88
C MET A 32 6.08 -7.55 -3.47
N ARG A 33 6.09 -7.85 -4.76
CA ARG A 33 7.29 -8.37 -5.42
C ARG A 33 8.34 -7.30 -5.69
N LEU A 34 7.88 -6.08 -5.96
CA LEU A 34 8.76 -4.96 -6.33
C LEU A 34 9.23 -4.15 -5.13
N HIS A 35 8.46 -4.16 -4.08
CA HIS A 35 8.71 -3.35 -2.88
C HIS A 35 8.57 -4.20 -1.65
N ASP A 36 9.46 -3.98 -0.69
CA ASP A 36 9.46 -4.74 0.56
C ASP A 36 8.47 -4.12 1.54
N VAL A 37 7.18 -4.27 1.24
CA VAL A 37 6.09 -3.78 2.08
C VAL A 37 5.04 -4.87 2.23
N GLU A 38 4.37 -4.88 3.38
CA GLU A 38 3.29 -5.80 3.67
C GLU A 38 1.97 -5.03 3.73
N PRO A 39 1.00 -5.36 2.87
CA PRO A 39 -0.34 -4.80 2.97
C PRO A 39 -1.16 -5.59 3.98
N ASN A 40 -1.78 -4.88 4.92
CA ASN A 40 -2.74 -5.45 5.84
C ASN A 40 -4.11 -4.87 5.51
N ILE A 41 -4.96 -5.67 4.88
CA ILE A 41 -6.26 -5.20 4.41
C ILE A 41 -7.22 -5.10 5.58
N ARG A 42 -7.78 -3.92 5.77
CA ARG A 42 -8.74 -3.64 6.84
C ARG A 42 -10.17 -3.71 6.33
N ARG A 43 -10.41 -3.18 5.13
CA ARG A 43 -11.72 -3.18 4.49
C ARG A 43 -11.52 -3.23 2.99
N ALA A 44 -12.45 -3.83 2.30
CA ALA A 44 -12.40 -3.87 0.85
C ALA A 44 -13.80 -3.99 0.26
N LYS A 45 -13.96 -3.44 -0.93
CA LYS A 45 -15.16 -3.61 -1.72
C LYS A 45 -14.73 -3.77 -3.17
N VAL A 46 -15.09 -4.89 -3.78
CA VAL A 46 -14.74 -5.16 -5.17
C VAL A 46 -16.01 -5.50 -5.92
N GLU A 47 -16.33 -4.69 -6.92
CA GLU A 47 -17.44 -4.91 -7.83
C GLU A 47 -16.90 -4.91 -9.26
N GLU A 48 -17.74 -5.11 -10.25
CA GLU A 48 -17.29 -5.17 -11.64
C GLU A 48 -16.62 -3.89 -12.12
N THR A 49 -17.13 -2.74 -11.69
CA THR A 49 -16.66 -1.44 -12.18
C THR A 49 -16.00 -0.59 -11.11
N VAL A 50 -16.12 -0.98 -9.84
CA VAL A 50 -15.58 -0.21 -8.72
C VAL A 50 -14.85 -1.14 -7.78
N GLY A 51 -13.66 -0.76 -7.38
CA GLY A 51 -12.92 -1.50 -6.38
C GLY A 51 -12.13 -0.54 -5.51
N TRP A 52 -12.22 -0.70 -4.19
CA TRP A 52 -11.38 0.03 -3.28
C TRP A 52 -10.98 -0.84 -2.10
N ILE A 53 -9.82 -0.54 -1.54
CA ILE A 53 -9.26 -1.26 -0.42
C ILE A 53 -8.72 -0.23 0.57
N VAL A 54 -9.10 -0.38 1.83
CA VAL A 54 -8.44 0.35 2.93
C VAL A 54 -7.47 -0.62 3.57
N CYS A 55 -6.19 -0.29 3.53
CA CYS A 55 -5.16 -1.16 4.07
C CYS A 55 -4.07 -0.35 4.76
N GLU A 56 -3.23 -1.06 5.48
CA GLU A 56 -2.04 -0.50 6.09
C GLU A 56 -0.83 -1.10 5.38
N LEU A 57 0.05 -0.23 4.90
CA LEU A 57 1.29 -0.65 4.24
C LEU A 57 2.43 -0.51 5.24
N ALA A 58 3.02 -1.61 5.61
CA ALA A 58 4.09 -1.65 6.60
C ALA A 58 5.41 -2.04 5.98
N GLY A 59 6.47 -1.35 6.37
CA GLY A 59 7.82 -1.63 5.91
C GLY A 59 8.75 -0.48 6.26
N ALA A 60 9.94 -0.49 5.68
CA ALA A 60 10.84 0.64 5.81
C ALA A 60 10.18 1.88 5.21
N ALA A 61 10.38 3.04 5.81
CA ALA A 61 9.71 4.27 5.39
C ALA A 61 9.91 4.57 3.90
N ASP A 62 11.13 4.41 3.40
CA ASP A 62 11.42 4.63 2.00
C ASP A 62 10.75 3.61 1.08
N ALA A 63 10.62 2.36 1.52
CA ALA A 63 9.94 1.32 0.77
C ALA A 63 8.44 1.60 0.68
N VAL A 64 7.84 2.07 1.79
CA VAL A 64 6.42 2.45 1.81
C VAL A 64 6.18 3.62 0.86
N ASP A 65 7.02 4.64 0.89
CA ASP A 65 6.89 5.79 -0.01
C ASP A 65 7.02 5.35 -1.47
N ALA A 66 7.99 4.50 -1.77
CA ALA A 66 8.20 4.00 -3.12
C ALA A 66 7.02 3.15 -3.61
N ALA A 67 6.45 2.33 -2.73
CA ALA A 67 5.28 1.52 -3.07
C ALA A 67 4.07 2.39 -3.38
N ILE A 68 3.84 3.45 -2.60
CA ILE A 68 2.74 4.39 -2.84
C ILE A 68 2.93 5.08 -4.19
N ALA A 69 4.14 5.55 -4.48
CA ALA A 69 4.45 6.19 -5.75
C ALA A 69 4.21 5.22 -6.91
N TRP A 70 4.65 3.99 -6.76
CA TRP A 70 4.46 2.95 -7.77
C TRP A 70 2.97 2.68 -8.04
N LEU A 71 2.16 2.58 -6.97
CA LEU A 71 0.72 2.38 -7.12
C LEU A 71 0.08 3.50 -7.93
N ARG A 72 0.47 4.74 -7.65
CA ARG A 72 -0.03 5.90 -8.40
C ARG A 72 0.40 5.85 -9.87
N GLU A 73 1.61 5.41 -10.14
CA GLU A 73 2.11 5.25 -11.50
C GLU A 73 1.31 4.19 -12.27
N GLN A 74 0.81 3.16 -11.58
CA GLN A 74 -0.02 2.14 -12.20
C GLN A 74 -1.44 2.62 -12.48
N GLY A 75 -1.82 3.77 -11.97
CA GLY A 75 -3.16 4.31 -12.15
C GLY A 75 -4.08 4.07 -10.97
N VAL A 76 -3.56 3.58 -9.86
CA VAL A 76 -4.34 3.43 -8.63
C VAL A 76 -4.41 4.79 -7.93
N GLU A 77 -5.61 5.20 -7.55
CA GLU A 77 -5.76 6.39 -6.73
C GLU A 77 -5.42 6.03 -5.28
N VAL A 78 -4.48 6.76 -4.70
CA VAL A 78 -4.02 6.48 -3.34
C VAL A 78 -4.33 7.70 -2.47
N ASP A 79 -5.19 7.50 -1.49
CA ASP A 79 -5.49 8.50 -0.48
C ASP A 79 -4.77 8.11 0.81
N HIS A 80 -3.91 8.96 1.29
CA HIS A 80 -3.20 8.72 2.54
C HIS A 80 -4.09 9.14 3.71
N LEU A 81 -4.48 8.17 4.53
CA LEU A 81 -5.41 8.39 5.64
C LEU A 81 -4.68 8.71 6.96
N GLY A 82 -3.37 8.57 6.97
CA GLY A 82 -2.55 8.83 8.14
C GLY A 82 -1.65 7.64 8.44
N ASP A 83 -0.67 7.87 9.30
CA ASP A 83 0.20 6.79 9.72
C ASP A 83 -0.33 6.16 11.00
N VAL A 84 -0.09 4.86 11.14
CA VAL A 84 -0.41 4.16 12.38
C VAL A 84 0.76 4.36 13.33
N VAL A 85 0.47 4.90 14.49
CA VAL A 85 1.47 5.12 15.52
C VAL A 85 1.30 4.06 16.59
N GLU A 86 2.36 3.29 16.82
CA GLU A 86 2.38 2.33 17.90
C GLU A 86 2.85 3.03 19.14
N GLY A 87 2.01 3.06 20.13
CA GLY A 87 2.31 3.71 21.37
C GLY A 87 2.76 2.77 22.44
#